data_980792c46de71ffce8cefb406115f8d7
#
_entry.id   980792c46de71ffce8cefb406115f8d7
#
_cell.length_a   1.000
_cell.length_b   1.000
_cell.length_c   1.000
_cell.angle_alpha   90.00
_cell.angle_beta   90.00
_cell.angle_gamma   90.00
#
_symmetry.space_group_name_H-M   'P 1'
#
loop_
_entity.id
_entity.type
_entity.pdbx_description
1 polymer ?
#
loop_
_entity_poly.entity_id
_entity_poly.type
_entity_poly.pdbx_seq_one_letter_code
_entity_poly.pdbx_strand_id
1 'polypeptide(L)'
;MSEATSAAFNAALPQADNKGTTCIPSPTGKNPLDSPDVDATTLWIALVCKPWLMGEFGTADPNAKIVKDNADKLLWAQAVDLSEAHGQRDLDMSKKADAYKEVAKNIKEEHPGVYPIFQGKNWTNRLAVAFGALFAAMVAGLLVMVIAVALIVVKIAFLLLLVAGPIFLGIGIHPGVGRVIAIRWLELLLSMLLKQAALIGVLALLLWTYGLILSEGLPWGLQILLISLVTFAAFI
;
A
#
# COMPACT_ATOMS: atom_id res chain seq x y z
N MET A 1 14.59 3.07 -6.78
CA MET A 1 14.98 3.95 -5.65
C MET A 1 16.30 3.44 -5.14
N SER A 2 17.26 4.30 -4.75
CA SER A 2 18.51 3.81 -4.18
C SER A 2 18.23 3.25 -2.78
N GLU A 3 18.92 2.20 -2.35
CA GLU A 3 18.81 1.61 -1.00
C GLU A 3 18.91 2.65 0.12
N ALA A 4 19.70 3.70 -0.08
CA ALA A 4 19.84 4.79 0.87
C ALA A 4 18.56 5.64 1.06
N THR A 5 17.74 5.83 0.01
CA THR A 5 16.44 6.53 0.13
C THR A 5 15.40 5.67 0.82
N SER A 6 15.35 4.37 0.54
CA SER A 6 14.43 3.46 1.25
C SER A 6 14.80 3.30 2.72
N ALA A 7 16.09 3.24 3.06
CA ALA A 7 16.56 3.17 4.44
C ALA A 7 16.24 4.45 5.22
N ALA A 8 16.40 5.64 4.61
CA ALA A 8 16.04 6.91 5.23
C ALA A 8 14.53 7.05 5.45
N PHE A 9 13.71 6.56 4.51
CA PHE A 9 12.26 6.50 4.65
C PHE A 9 11.84 5.56 5.79
N ASN A 10 12.38 4.35 5.85
CA ASN A 10 12.09 3.39 6.91
C ASN A 10 12.52 3.87 8.30
N ALA A 11 13.59 4.68 8.39
CA ALA A 11 14.03 5.27 9.65
C ALA A 11 13.17 6.47 10.12
N ALA A 12 12.51 7.17 9.20
CA ALA A 12 11.67 8.33 9.49
C ALA A 12 10.21 7.96 9.80
N LEU A 13 9.75 6.76 9.40
CA LEU A 13 8.41 6.29 9.69
C LEU A 13 8.36 5.68 11.11
N PRO A 14 7.32 6.01 11.91
CA PRO A 14 7.10 5.29 13.14
C PRO A 14 6.94 3.81 12.79
N GLN A 15 7.84 2.98 13.31
CA GLN A 15 7.69 1.53 13.19
C GLN A 15 6.36 1.19 13.86
N ALA A 16 5.33 0.97 13.07
CA ALA A 16 4.08 0.42 13.54
C ALA A 16 4.44 -0.87 14.27
N ASP A 17 4.04 -0.95 15.54
CA ASP A 17 4.33 -2.09 16.40
C ASP A 17 3.94 -3.37 15.62
N ASN A 18 4.91 -4.17 15.23
CA ASN A 18 4.78 -5.28 14.26
C ASN A 18 3.82 -6.41 14.73
N LYS A 19 3.17 -6.23 15.87
CA LYS A 19 2.25 -7.21 16.46
C LYS A 19 0.86 -7.28 15.83
N GLY A 20 0.51 -6.35 14.93
CA GLY A 20 -0.82 -6.29 14.32
C GLY A 20 -0.85 -6.14 12.79
N THR A 21 0.29 -6.21 12.11
CA THR A 21 0.44 -5.85 10.70
C THR A 21 0.32 -7.01 9.71
N THR A 22 0.24 -8.25 10.16
CA THR A 22 -0.05 -9.40 9.29
C THR A 22 -1.55 -9.56 9.17
N CYS A 23 -2.08 -9.46 7.97
CA CYS A 23 -3.50 -9.62 7.71
C CYS A 23 -3.99 -11.05 8.00
N ILE A 24 -3.16 -12.03 7.70
CA ILE A 24 -3.39 -13.44 7.98
C ILE A 24 -2.14 -13.94 8.69
N PRO A 25 -2.28 -14.57 9.87
CA PRO A 25 -1.14 -15.14 10.57
C PRO A 25 -0.44 -16.16 9.66
N SER A 26 0.82 -15.90 9.30
CA SER A 26 1.58 -16.84 8.49
C SER A 26 1.83 -18.12 9.29
N PRO A 27 1.47 -19.30 8.77
CA PRO A 27 1.73 -20.57 9.44
C PRO A 27 3.24 -20.88 9.58
N THR A 28 4.10 -20.17 8.84
CA THR A 28 5.56 -20.37 8.83
C THR A 28 6.33 -19.46 9.77
N GLY A 29 5.66 -18.57 10.53
CA GLY A 29 6.31 -17.67 11.51
C GLY A 29 7.27 -16.64 10.89
N LYS A 30 7.44 -16.62 9.57
CA LYS A 30 8.19 -15.59 8.85
C LYS A 30 7.24 -14.42 8.58
N ASN A 31 7.46 -13.30 9.27
CA ASN A 31 6.76 -12.07 8.97
C ASN A 31 7.18 -11.60 7.57
N PRO A 32 6.24 -11.40 6.63
CA PRO A 32 6.55 -10.80 5.33
C PRO A 32 7.05 -9.35 5.44
N LEU A 33 7.10 -8.79 6.65
CA LEU A 33 7.48 -7.42 6.97
C LEU A 33 8.99 -7.19 7.18
N ASP A 34 9.83 -8.23 7.08
CA ASP A 34 11.28 -8.06 7.02
C ASP A 34 11.76 -7.53 5.65
N SER A 35 10.79 -7.13 4.81
CA SER A 35 11.02 -6.56 3.48
C SER A 35 11.02 -5.03 3.52
N PRO A 36 11.84 -4.34 2.69
CA PRO A 36 11.84 -2.87 2.59
C PRO A 36 10.54 -2.23 2.07
N ASP A 37 9.51 -3.03 1.76
CA ASP A 37 8.22 -2.60 1.22
C ASP A 37 7.12 -2.47 2.29
N VAL A 38 7.47 -2.04 3.50
CA VAL A 38 6.52 -1.90 4.64
C VAL A 38 5.32 -1.03 4.27
N ASP A 39 5.54 0.05 3.52
CA ASP A 39 4.48 0.99 3.13
C ASP A 39 3.45 0.37 2.17
N ALA A 40 3.94 -0.38 1.17
CA ALA A 40 3.08 -1.08 0.23
C ALA A 40 2.26 -2.17 0.95
N THR A 41 2.87 -2.87 1.88
CA THR A 41 2.22 -3.90 2.70
C THR A 41 1.13 -3.30 3.59
N THR A 42 1.37 -2.16 4.20
CA THR A 42 0.40 -1.46 5.06
C THR A 42 -0.84 -1.03 4.26
N LEU A 43 -0.64 -0.44 3.08
CA LEU A 43 -1.74 -0.08 2.18
C LEU A 43 -2.52 -1.31 1.70
N TRP A 44 -1.82 -2.39 1.35
CA TRP A 44 -2.46 -3.64 0.94
C TRP A 44 -3.34 -4.23 2.06
N ILE A 45 -2.84 -4.24 3.30
CA ILE A 45 -3.61 -4.69 4.46
C ILE A 45 -4.87 -3.85 4.64
N ALA A 46 -4.76 -2.53 4.54
CA ALA A 46 -5.87 -1.62 4.77
C ALA A 46 -6.94 -1.67 3.68
N LEU A 47 -6.52 -1.71 2.40
CA LEU A 47 -7.39 -1.53 1.24
C LEU A 47 -7.87 -2.85 0.63
N VAL A 48 -7.19 -3.95 0.89
CA VAL A 48 -7.54 -5.26 0.32
C VAL A 48 -7.89 -6.26 1.42
N CYS A 49 -6.99 -6.46 2.37
CA CYS A 49 -7.15 -7.54 3.33
C CYS A 49 -8.23 -7.29 4.38
N LYS A 50 -8.21 -6.13 5.05
CA LYS A 50 -9.26 -5.78 6.03
C LYS A 50 -10.67 -5.77 5.41
N PRO A 51 -10.90 -5.21 4.20
CA PRO A 51 -12.18 -5.34 3.51
C PRO A 51 -12.59 -6.78 3.22
N TRP A 52 -11.65 -7.63 2.81
CA TRP A 52 -11.92 -9.05 2.60
C TRP A 52 -12.35 -9.74 3.89
N LEU A 53 -11.63 -9.53 5.00
CA LEU A 53 -12.00 -10.05 6.31
C LEU A 53 -13.40 -9.57 6.74
N MET A 54 -13.69 -8.29 6.54
CA MET A 54 -14.97 -7.69 6.86
C MET A 54 -16.11 -8.30 6.01
N GLY A 55 -15.83 -8.58 4.74
CA GLY A 55 -16.78 -9.22 3.83
C GLY A 55 -17.05 -10.68 4.17
N GLU A 56 -16.03 -11.46 4.54
CA GLU A 56 -16.16 -12.90 4.81
C GLU A 56 -16.53 -13.21 6.26
N PHE A 57 -15.91 -12.53 7.22
CA PHE A 57 -16.04 -12.83 8.66
C PHE A 57 -16.79 -11.74 9.45
N GLY A 58 -17.14 -10.62 8.81
CA GLY A 58 -17.81 -9.50 9.50
C GLY A 58 -16.91 -8.72 10.47
N THR A 59 -15.60 -8.97 10.47
CA THR A 59 -14.64 -8.28 11.33
C THR A 59 -13.40 -7.88 10.52
N ALA A 60 -12.83 -6.71 10.83
CA ALA A 60 -11.57 -6.26 10.27
C ALA A 60 -10.36 -6.62 11.16
N ASP A 61 -10.59 -7.26 12.31
CA ASP A 61 -9.53 -7.63 13.26
C ASP A 61 -8.89 -8.97 12.85
N PRO A 62 -7.61 -8.98 12.43
CA PRO A 62 -6.90 -10.19 12.08
C PRO A 62 -6.66 -11.12 13.28
N ASN A 63 -6.77 -10.60 14.51
CA ASN A 63 -6.55 -11.35 15.74
C ASN A 63 -7.83 -12.04 16.25
N ALA A 64 -8.99 -11.76 15.67
CA ALA A 64 -10.23 -12.42 16.03
C ALA A 64 -10.10 -13.95 15.88
N LYS A 65 -10.67 -14.72 16.81
CA LYS A 65 -10.58 -16.19 16.82
C LYS A 65 -11.07 -16.77 15.48
N ILE A 66 -12.19 -16.30 14.96
CA ILE A 66 -12.76 -16.77 13.70
C ILE A 66 -11.79 -16.60 12.52
N VAL A 67 -11.00 -15.50 12.51
CA VAL A 67 -10.00 -15.24 11.47
C VAL A 67 -8.82 -16.19 11.61
N LYS A 68 -8.28 -16.35 12.83
CA LYS A 68 -7.14 -17.25 13.08
C LYS A 68 -7.42 -18.69 12.71
N ASP A 69 -8.65 -19.14 12.96
CA ASP A 69 -9.02 -20.54 12.77
C ASP A 69 -9.38 -20.85 11.31
N ASN A 70 -9.85 -19.85 10.51
CA ASN A 70 -10.48 -20.10 9.22
C ASN A 70 -9.86 -19.34 8.04
N ALA A 71 -9.20 -18.19 8.25
CA ALA A 71 -8.82 -17.30 7.15
C ALA A 71 -7.80 -17.93 6.18
N ASP A 72 -6.81 -18.63 6.68
CA ASP A 72 -5.78 -19.28 5.87
C ASP A 72 -6.37 -20.38 4.98
N LYS A 73 -7.21 -21.25 5.56
CA LYS A 73 -7.91 -22.30 4.82
C LYS A 73 -8.88 -21.73 3.78
N LEU A 74 -9.60 -20.66 4.14
CA LEU A 74 -10.53 -20.00 3.23
C LEU A 74 -9.80 -19.35 2.07
N LEU A 75 -8.70 -18.65 2.33
CA LEU A 75 -7.89 -18.03 1.30
C LEU A 75 -7.33 -19.09 0.33
N TRP A 76 -6.80 -20.19 0.88
CA TRP A 76 -6.31 -21.30 0.05
C TRP A 76 -7.42 -21.93 -0.80
N ALA A 77 -8.62 -22.06 -0.26
CA ALA A 77 -9.77 -22.60 -0.98
C ALA A 77 -10.26 -21.68 -2.12
N GLN A 78 -10.15 -20.37 -1.95
CA GLN A 78 -10.62 -19.37 -2.93
C GLN A 78 -9.53 -18.93 -3.91
N ALA A 79 -8.26 -18.95 -3.53
CA ALA A 79 -7.15 -18.46 -4.34
C ALA A 79 -6.63 -19.55 -5.30
N VAL A 80 -6.05 -19.11 -6.41
CA VAL A 80 -5.19 -19.93 -7.28
C VAL A 80 -3.76 -19.59 -6.92
N ASP A 81 -2.99 -20.58 -6.47
CA ASP A 81 -1.58 -20.43 -6.13
C ASP A 81 -0.74 -20.15 -7.40
N LEU A 82 0.39 -19.50 -7.24
CA LEU A 82 1.29 -19.14 -8.33
C LEU A 82 1.78 -20.39 -9.07
N SER A 83 2.03 -21.48 -8.35
CA SER A 83 2.43 -22.78 -8.92
C SER A 83 1.30 -23.46 -9.72
N GLU A 84 0.05 -23.27 -9.29
CA GLU A 84 -1.15 -23.73 -10.01
C GLU A 84 -1.39 -22.86 -11.26
N ALA A 85 -1.22 -21.53 -11.14
CA ALA A 85 -1.38 -20.61 -12.26
C ALA A 85 -0.35 -20.80 -13.37
N HIS A 86 0.88 -21.23 -13.01
CA HIS A 86 1.95 -21.52 -13.97
C HIS A 86 1.98 -22.99 -14.47
N GLY A 87 0.99 -23.80 -14.09
CA GLY A 87 0.89 -25.20 -14.49
C GLY A 87 1.98 -26.11 -13.90
N GLN A 88 2.66 -25.67 -12.84
CA GLN A 88 3.65 -26.49 -12.11
C GLN A 88 2.99 -27.48 -11.16
N ARG A 89 1.76 -27.24 -10.78
CA ARG A 89 0.91 -28.09 -9.97
C ARG A 89 -0.52 -28.07 -10.52
N ASP A 90 -1.17 -29.24 -10.57
CA ASP A 90 -2.56 -29.35 -11.00
C ASP A 90 -3.51 -28.67 -10.03
N LEU A 91 -4.50 -27.95 -10.56
CA LEU A 91 -5.55 -27.31 -9.80
C LEU A 91 -6.55 -28.34 -9.30
N ASP A 92 -6.47 -28.72 -8.02
CA ASP A 92 -7.39 -29.69 -7.40
C ASP A 92 -8.62 -28.98 -6.82
N MET A 93 -9.61 -28.79 -7.68
CA MET A 93 -10.90 -28.17 -7.31
C MET A 93 -11.67 -28.98 -6.26
N SER A 94 -11.48 -30.30 -6.20
CA SER A 94 -12.15 -31.15 -5.22
C SER A 94 -11.63 -30.87 -3.81
N LYS A 95 -10.32 -30.83 -3.62
CA LYS A 95 -9.71 -30.50 -2.32
C LYS A 95 -10.06 -29.07 -1.88
N LYS A 96 -10.09 -28.10 -2.81
CA LYS A 96 -10.49 -26.73 -2.52
C LYS A 96 -11.95 -26.64 -2.07
N ALA A 97 -12.85 -27.37 -2.74
CA ALA A 97 -14.25 -27.45 -2.36
C ALA A 97 -14.44 -28.10 -0.98
N ASP A 98 -13.67 -29.12 -0.64
CA ASP A 98 -13.75 -29.78 0.66
C ASP A 98 -13.19 -28.89 1.77
N ALA A 99 -12.09 -28.15 1.54
CA ALA A 99 -11.57 -27.15 2.47
C ALA A 99 -12.61 -26.04 2.73
N TYR A 100 -13.29 -25.55 1.67
CA TYR A 100 -14.36 -24.57 1.82
C TYR A 100 -15.52 -25.09 2.67
N LYS A 101 -15.95 -26.36 2.46
CA LYS A 101 -17.01 -27.02 3.26
C LYS A 101 -16.59 -27.15 4.73
N GLU A 102 -15.32 -27.50 4.99
CA GLU A 102 -14.78 -27.60 6.34
C GLU A 102 -14.84 -26.24 7.07
N VAL A 103 -14.40 -25.16 6.40
CA VAL A 103 -14.50 -23.80 6.93
C VAL A 103 -15.95 -23.41 7.19
N ALA A 104 -16.86 -23.67 6.23
CA ALA A 104 -18.28 -23.38 6.39
C ALA A 104 -18.91 -24.14 7.56
N LYS A 105 -18.49 -25.38 7.80
CA LYS A 105 -18.93 -26.19 8.93
C LYS A 105 -18.41 -25.61 10.24
N ASN A 106 -17.13 -25.29 10.33
CA ASN A 106 -16.51 -24.71 11.53
C ASN A 106 -17.18 -23.38 11.92
N ILE A 107 -17.40 -22.47 10.94
CA ILE A 107 -18.09 -21.19 11.18
C ILE A 107 -19.53 -21.41 11.67
N LYS A 108 -20.22 -22.39 11.12
CA LYS A 108 -21.60 -22.72 11.53
C LYS A 108 -21.67 -23.23 12.97
N GLU A 109 -20.69 -24.06 13.39
CA GLU A 109 -20.66 -24.68 14.69
C GLU A 109 -20.11 -23.74 15.77
N GLU A 110 -19.00 -23.06 15.52
CA GLU A 110 -18.31 -22.21 16.53
C GLU A 110 -18.75 -20.75 16.50
N HIS A 111 -19.21 -20.24 15.34
CA HIS A 111 -19.55 -18.84 15.16
C HIS A 111 -20.94 -18.65 14.45
N PRO A 112 -22.04 -19.16 15.01
CA PRO A 112 -23.35 -19.18 14.36
C PRO A 112 -23.87 -17.77 14.01
N GLY A 113 -23.47 -16.74 14.76
CA GLY A 113 -23.84 -15.34 14.47
C GLY A 113 -23.20 -14.76 13.21
N VAL A 114 -22.05 -15.28 12.79
CA VAL A 114 -21.33 -14.83 11.59
C VAL A 114 -21.75 -15.67 10.36
N TYR A 115 -22.27 -16.88 10.57
CA TYR A 115 -22.63 -17.77 9.49
C TYR A 115 -23.57 -17.17 8.42
N PRO A 116 -24.58 -16.34 8.76
CA PRO A 116 -25.40 -15.66 7.75
C PRO A 116 -24.60 -14.68 6.88
N ILE A 117 -23.58 -14.02 7.46
CA ILE A 117 -22.69 -13.12 6.72
C ILE A 117 -21.86 -13.94 5.74
N PHE A 118 -21.25 -15.04 6.20
CA PHE A 118 -20.47 -15.96 5.38
C PHE A 118 -21.30 -16.56 4.24
N GLN A 119 -22.57 -16.88 4.46
CA GLN A 119 -23.51 -17.34 3.41
C GLN A 119 -23.92 -16.27 2.40
N GLY A 120 -23.50 -15.02 2.57
CA GLY A 120 -23.88 -13.93 1.68
C GLY A 120 -25.29 -13.36 1.90
N LYS A 121 -25.98 -13.69 2.98
CA LYS A 121 -27.31 -13.14 3.28
C LYS A 121 -27.30 -11.62 3.51
N ASN A 122 -26.12 -11.05 3.86
CA ASN A 122 -25.92 -9.60 4.04
C ASN A 122 -25.13 -9.00 2.85
N TRP A 123 -25.59 -9.28 1.62
CA TRP A 123 -24.91 -8.85 0.40
C TRP A 123 -24.78 -7.33 0.27
N THR A 124 -25.73 -6.56 0.79
CA THR A 124 -25.70 -5.08 0.78
C THR A 124 -24.53 -4.54 1.59
N ASN A 125 -24.22 -5.13 2.75
CA ASN A 125 -23.08 -4.74 3.56
C ASN A 125 -21.75 -5.11 2.87
N ARG A 126 -21.67 -6.31 2.29
CA ARG A 126 -20.52 -6.73 1.49
C ARG A 126 -20.25 -5.79 0.32
N LEU A 127 -21.33 -5.40 -0.38
CA LEU A 127 -21.24 -4.47 -1.49
C LEU A 127 -20.75 -3.08 -1.03
N ALA A 128 -21.30 -2.56 0.08
CA ALA A 128 -20.89 -1.29 0.65
C ALA A 128 -19.40 -1.29 1.06
N VAL A 129 -18.91 -2.37 1.68
CA VAL A 129 -17.51 -2.55 2.04
C VAL A 129 -16.63 -2.59 0.78
N ALA A 130 -17.03 -3.35 -0.24
CA ALA A 130 -16.29 -3.48 -1.48
C ALA A 130 -16.19 -2.14 -2.23
N PHE A 131 -17.30 -1.40 -2.35
CA PHE A 131 -17.31 -0.07 -2.97
C PHE A 131 -16.51 0.95 -2.16
N GLY A 132 -16.61 0.95 -0.83
CA GLY A 132 -15.82 1.81 0.03
C GLY A 132 -14.32 1.56 -0.13
N ALA A 133 -13.90 0.30 -0.13
CA ALA A 133 -12.51 -0.09 -0.36
C ALA A 133 -12.02 0.30 -1.77
N LEU A 134 -12.81 0.03 -2.81
CA LEU A 134 -12.50 0.40 -4.19
C LEU A 134 -12.32 1.92 -4.34
N PHE A 135 -13.25 2.70 -3.79
CA PHE A 135 -13.17 4.16 -3.85
C PHE A 135 -11.91 4.69 -3.16
N ALA A 136 -11.63 4.22 -1.94
CA ALA A 136 -10.43 4.63 -1.21
C ALA A 136 -9.14 4.23 -1.94
N ALA A 137 -9.10 3.01 -2.51
CA ALA A 137 -7.96 2.53 -3.28
C ALA A 137 -7.75 3.36 -4.56
N MET A 138 -8.83 3.74 -5.25
CA MET A 138 -8.74 4.62 -6.42
C MET A 138 -8.20 6.00 -6.05
N VAL A 139 -8.73 6.63 -5.00
CA VAL A 139 -8.32 7.97 -4.58
C VAL A 139 -6.87 7.98 -4.12
N ALA A 140 -6.49 7.06 -3.22
CA ALA A 140 -5.11 6.96 -2.73
C ALA A 140 -4.13 6.54 -3.85
N GLY A 141 -4.49 5.55 -4.66
CA GLY A 141 -3.66 5.07 -5.76
C GLY A 141 -3.42 6.10 -6.84
N LEU A 142 -4.44 6.90 -7.19
CA LEU A 142 -4.32 7.96 -8.18
C LEU A 142 -3.35 9.05 -7.69
N LEU A 143 -3.44 9.48 -6.43
CA LEU A 143 -2.52 10.46 -5.85
C LEU A 143 -1.07 9.93 -5.85
N VAL A 144 -0.85 8.71 -5.39
CA VAL A 144 0.48 8.09 -5.39
C VAL A 144 1.03 7.99 -6.82
N MET A 145 0.19 7.62 -7.80
CA MET A 145 0.58 7.55 -9.20
C MET A 145 0.99 8.92 -9.75
N VAL A 146 0.24 9.98 -9.46
CA VAL A 146 0.56 11.36 -9.88
C VAL A 146 1.91 11.80 -9.29
N ILE A 147 2.13 11.57 -7.99
CA ILE A 147 3.40 11.90 -7.34
C ILE A 147 4.55 11.10 -7.95
N ALA A 148 4.37 9.80 -8.20
CA ALA A 148 5.39 8.95 -8.81
C ALA A 148 5.78 9.44 -10.22
N VAL A 149 4.80 9.77 -11.05
CA VAL A 149 5.05 10.33 -12.40
C VAL A 149 5.77 11.67 -12.28
N ALA A 150 5.34 12.57 -11.40
CA ALA A 150 6.00 13.84 -11.17
C ALA A 150 7.48 13.67 -10.76
N LEU A 151 7.76 12.72 -9.85
CA LEU A 151 9.13 12.38 -9.43
C LEU A 151 9.99 11.88 -10.61
N ILE A 152 9.43 11.02 -11.46
CA ILE A 152 10.14 10.52 -12.65
C ILE A 152 10.48 11.68 -13.58
N VAL A 153 9.52 12.56 -13.88
CA VAL A 153 9.73 13.73 -14.75
C VAL A 153 10.80 14.67 -14.19
N VAL A 154 10.73 15.01 -12.89
CA VAL A 154 11.72 15.86 -12.22
C VAL A 154 13.10 15.21 -12.24
N LYS A 155 13.19 13.90 -12.04
CA LYS A 155 14.45 13.15 -12.07
C LYS A 155 15.07 13.13 -13.47
N ILE A 156 14.27 12.91 -14.51
CA ILE A 156 14.76 12.98 -15.91
C ILE A 156 15.22 14.39 -16.24
N ALA A 157 14.47 15.43 -15.89
CA ALA A 157 14.84 16.81 -16.12
C ALA A 157 16.17 17.17 -15.40
N PHE A 158 16.33 16.73 -14.17
CA PHE A 158 17.58 16.92 -13.42
C PHE A 158 18.77 16.24 -14.11
N LEU A 159 18.61 14.99 -14.56
CA LEU A 159 19.68 14.25 -15.27
C LEU A 159 20.06 14.93 -16.58
N LEU A 160 19.08 15.41 -17.35
CA LEU A 160 19.36 16.14 -18.59
C LEU A 160 20.13 17.45 -18.34
N LEU A 161 19.74 18.22 -17.30
CA LEU A 161 20.47 19.41 -16.89
C LEU A 161 21.88 19.10 -16.43
N LEU A 162 22.08 17.96 -15.74
CA LEU A 162 23.40 17.52 -15.28
C LEU A 162 24.33 17.13 -16.46
N VAL A 163 23.80 16.40 -17.44
CA VAL A 163 24.52 16.03 -18.66
C VAL A 163 24.92 17.27 -19.48
N ALA A 164 24.08 18.29 -19.50
CA ALA A 164 24.37 19.58 -20.16
C ALA A 164 25.37 20.45 -19.36
N GLY A 165 25.74 20.06 -18.15
CA GLY A 165 26.63 20.79 -17.25
C GLY A 165 27.96 21.24 -17.83
N PRO A 166 28.73 20.38 -18.52
CA PRO A 166 30.02 20.76 -19.12
C PRO A 166 29.86 21.91 -20.13
N ILE A 167 28.77 21.96 -20.88
CA ILE A 167 28.47 23.03 -21.84
C ILE A 167 28.27 24.36 -21.12
N PHE A 168 27.39 24.37 -20.09
CA PHE A 168 27.08 25.58 -19.32
C PHE A 168 28.29 26.11 -18.52
N LEU A 169 29.08 25.20 -17.98
CA LEU A 169 30.33 25.56 -17.28
C LEU A 169 31.36 26.11 -18.27
N GLY A 170 31.51 25.53 -19.47
CA GLY A 170 32.39 26.04 -20.53
C GLY A 170 32.02 27.45 -20.97
N ILE A 171 30.71 27.74 -21.14
CA ILE A 171 30.24 29.10 -21.45
C ILE A 171 30.51 30.06 -20.30
N GLY A 172 30.37 29.57 -19.03
CA GLY A 172 30.56 30.35 -17.83
C GLY A 172 31.99 30.86 -17.58
N ILE A 173 33.00 30.31 -18.25
CA ILE A 173 34.41 30.77 -18.18
C ILE A 173 34.58 32.17 -18.78
N HIS A 174 33.72 32.54 -19.76
CA HIS A 174 33.84 33.84 -20.40
C HIS A 174 33.20 34.95 -19.50
N PRO A 175 33.96 36.05 -19.25
CA PRO A 175 33.44 37.16 -18.47
C PRO A 175 32.28 37.84 -19.21
N GLY A 176 31.22 38.19 -18.46
CA GLY A 176 30.01 38.83 -18.97
C GLY A 176 28.76 37.93 -18.99
N VAL A 177 28.07 37.85 -20.10
CA VAL A 177 26.78 37.14 -20.22
C VAL A 177 26.92 35.62 -19.92
N GLY A 178 28.06 35.00 -20.26
CA GLY A 178 28.31 33.60 -20.01
C GLY A 178 28.20 33.22 -18.53
N ARG A 179 28.72 34.07 -17.65
CA ARG A 179 28.66 33.83 -16.19
C ARG A 179 27.20 33.85 -15.66
N VAL A 180 26.35 34.73 -16.21
CA VAL A 180 24.94 34.80 -15.84
C VAL A 180 24.20 33.53 -16.26
N ILE A 181 24.51 32.98 -17.44
CA ILE A 181 23.95 31.74 -17.94
C ILE A 181 24.30 30.55 -17.05
N ALA A 182 25.59 30.46 -16.66
CA ALA A 182 26.05 29.40 -15.74
C ALA A 182 25.37 29.48 -14.37
N ILE A 183 25.18 30.67 -13.80
CA ILE A 183 24.49 30.86 -12.52
C ILE A 183 23.03 30.45 -12.64
N ARG A 184 22.32 30.85 -13.70
CA ARG A 184 20.92 30.44 -13.95
C ARG A 184 20.78 28.92 -14.10
N TRP A 185 21.73 28.28 -14.77
CA TRP A 185 21.77 26.82 -14.87
C TRP A 185 21.90 26.16 -13.49
N LEU A 186 22.78 26.68 -12.62
CA LEU A 186 22.93 26.19 -11.27
C LEU A 186 21.66 26.38 -10.42
N GLU A 187 21.01 27.53 -10.58
CA GLU A 187 19.73 27.84 -9.92
C GLU A 187 18.64 26.85 -10.37
N LEU A 188 18.56 26.52 -11.65
CA LEU A 188 17.64 25.53 -12.17
C LEU A 188 17.89 24.12 -11.61
N LEU A 189 19.17 23.71 -11.51
CA LEU A 189 19.54 22.45 -10.87
C LEU A 189 19.10 22.39 -9.41
N LEU A 190 19.37 23.45 -8.66
CA LEU A 190 18.98 23.54 -7.26
C LEU A 190 17.43 23.53 -7.10
N SER A 191 16.74 24.24 -7.98
CA SER A 191 15.26 24.25 -8.02
C SER A 191 14.69 22.87 -8.27
N MET A 192 15.27 22.08 -9.20
CA MET A 192 14.83 20.69 -9.45
C MET A 192 15.07 19.77 -8.26
N LEU A 193 16.23 19.92 -7.58
CA LEU A 193 16.53 19.19 -6.34
C LEU A 193 15.52 19.51 -5.23
N LEU A 194 15.20 20.79 -5.03
CA LEU A 194 14.22 21.21 -4.02
C LEU A 194 12.82 20.69 -4.34
N LYS A 195 12.39 20.72 -5.62
CA LYS A 195 11.11 20.14 -6.04
C LYS A 195 11.06 18.62 -5.77
N GLN A 196 12.14 17.91 -6.07
CA GLN A 196 12.22 16.47 -5.78
C GLN A 196 12.14 16.21 -4.27
N ALA A 197 12.87 16.98 -3.45
CA ALA A 197 12.82 16.85 -2.00
C ALA A 197 11.43 17.16 -1.44
N ALA A 198 10.76 18.19 -1.96
CA ALA A 198 9.39 18.54 -1.56
C ALA A 198 8.39 17.44 -1.89
N LEU A 199 8.43 16.87 -3.11
CA LEU A 199 7.54 15.77 -3.51
C LEU A 199 7.75 14.52 -2.64
N ILE A 200 9.02 14.19 -2.35
CA ILE A 200 9.35 13.07 -1.45
C ILE A 200 8.83 13.36 -0.04
N GLY A 201 8.99 14.59 0.45
CA GLY A 201 8.49 15.00 1.77
C GLY A 201 6.98 14.90 1.88
N VAL A 202 6.23 15.34 0.86
CA VAL A 202 4.77 15.22 0.81
C VAL A 202 4.34 13.74 0.84
N LEU A 203 5.00 12.90 0.03
CA LEU A 203 4.70 11.46 0.01
C LEU A 203 4.99 10.81 1.37
N ALA A 204 6.11 11.14 2.00
CA ALA A 204 6.46 10.63 3.32
C ALA A 204 5.44 11.03 4.39
N LEU A 205 5.04 12.31 4.43
CA LEU A 205 4.01 12.79 5.35
C LEU A 205 2.66 12.10 5.11
N LEU A 206 2.29 11.89 3.86
CA LEU A 206 1.06 11.18 3.50
C LEU A 206 1.07 9.76 4.04
N LEU A 207 2.11 8.98 3.74
CA LEU A 207 2.25 7.59 4.19
C LEU A 207 2.35 7.50 5.72
N TRP A 208 3.07 8.43 6.35
CA TRP A 208 3.14 8.51 7.81
C TRP A 208 1.75 8.75 8.43
N THR A 209 0.96 9.66 7.86
CA THR A 209 -0.41 9.93 8.31
C THR A 209 -1.31 8.72 8.13
N TYR A 210 -1.16 7.98 7.01
CA TYR A 210 -1.89 6.73 6.81
C TYR A 210 -1.51 5.69 7.88
N GLY A 211 -0.22 5.55 8.18
CA GLY A 211 0.27 4.67 9.24
C GLY A 211 -0.37 4.99 10.59
N LEU A 212 -0.45 6.27 10.97
CA LEU A 212 -1.12 6.71 12.19
C LEU A 212 -2.60 6.36 12.21
N ILE A 213 -3.34 6.63 11.13
CA ILE A 213 -4.78 6.32 11.05
C ILE A 213 -5.03 4.82 11.17
N LEU A 214 -4.14 4.00 10.60
CA LEU A 214 -4.27 2.55 10.59
C LEU A 214 -3.84 1.88 11.90
N SER A 215 -2.95 2.53 12.66
CA SER A 215 -2.51 2.07 13.99
C SER A 215 -3.55 2.34 15.08
N GLU A 216 -4.39 3.36 14.90
CA GLU A 216 -5.49 3.63 15.81
C GLU A 216 -6.58 2.55 15.70
N GLY A 217 -7.12 2.09 16.84
CA GLY A 217 -8.18 1.07 16.92
C GLY A 217 -9.56 1.53 16.42
N LEU A 218 -9.61 2.40 15.42
CA LEU A 218 -10.83 2.97 14.85
C LEU A 218 -11.60 1.94 14.01
N PRO A 219 -12.95 2.04 13.94
CA PRO A 219 -13.73 1.23 13.03
C PRO A 219 -13.24 1.39 11.58
N TRP A 220 -13.17 0.29 10.84
CA TRP A 220 -12.63 0.26 9.47
C TRP A 220 -13.22 1.36 8.55
N GLY A 221 -14.55 1.58 8.60
CA GLY A 221 -15.21 2.61 7.80
C GLY A 221 -14.71 4.03 8.10
N LEU A 222 -14.40 4.33 9.36
CA LEU A 222 -13.85 5.63 9.76
C LEU A 222 -12.39 5.76 9.29
N GLN A 223 -11.59 4.70 9.34
CA GLN A 223 -10.22 4.69 8.80
C GLN A 223 -10.23 5.03 7.30
N ILE A 224 -11.09 4.39 6.52
CA ILE A 224 -11.24 4.65 5.07
C ILE A 224 -11.66 6.09 4.79
N LEU A 225 -12.60 6.62 5.57
CA LEU A 225 -13.05 8.01 5.43
C LEU A 225 -11.91 8.99 5.72
N LEU A 226 -11.15 8.78 6.79
CA LEU A 226 -10.00 9.63 7.16
C LEU A 226 -8.89 9.55 6.10
N ILE A 227 -8.55 8.35 5.61
CA ILE A 227 -7.58 8.18 4.52
C ILE A 227 -8.02 8.96 3.29
N SER A 228 -9.28 8.85 2.88
CA SER A 228 -9.82 9.57 1.73
C SER A 228 -9.78 11.08 1.94
N LEU A 229 -10.11 11.57 3.14
CA LEU A 229 -10.09 13.00 3.47
C LEU A 229 -8.67 13.58 3.47
N VAL A 230 -7.71 12.87 4.06
CA VAL A 230 -6.28 13.26 4.07
C VAL A 230 -5.72 13.28 2.65
N THR A 231 -6.05 12.26 1.85
CA THR A 231 -5.64 12.20 0.44
C THR A 231 -6.19 13.38 -0.35
N PHE A 232 -7.46 13.72 -0.15
CA PHE A 232 -8.08 14.87 -0.81
C PHE A 232 -7.45 16.19 -0.35
N ALA A 233 -7.16 16.34 0.94
CA ALA A 233 -6.48 17.52 1.47
C ALA A 233 -5.05 17.67 0.91
N ALA A 234 -4.35 16.56 0.67
CA ALA A 234 -3.01 16.57 0.07
C ALA A 234 -3.03 16.91 -1.45
N PHE A 235 -4.18 16.77 -2.10
CA PHE A 235 -4.34 17.07 -3.52
C PHE A 235 -4.62 18.56 -3.80
N ILE A 236 -5.14 19.30 -2.82
CA ILE A 236 -5.44 20.75 -2.89
C ILE A 236 -4.18 21.56 -2.59
#